data_ce35765e786dbd6f3f915392d6acc86b
#
_entry.id   ce35765e786dbd6f3f915392d6acc86b
#
_cell.length_a   1.000
_cell.length_b   1.000
_cell.length_c   1.000
_cell.angle_alpha   90.00
_cell.angle_beta   90.00
_cell.angle_gamma   90.00
#
_symmetry.space_group_name_H-M   'P 1'
#
loop_
_entity.id
_entity.type
_entity.pdbx_description
1 polymer ?
#
loop_
_entity_poly.entity_id
_entity_poly.type
_entity_poly.pdbx_seq_one_letter_code
_entity_poly.pdbx_strand_id
1 'polypeptide(L)'
;MLVLSCSIIWESCAQTVKSSDCNPPDHSVWSALLQANVDENGGVNYQGFVNDSSKLNSYLAELSSCYPTDNWNKEEKLAYWINAYNAFTIKLILDYYPVQSIKDIKRGIPFVNSVWDIEFFKIGSAKMDLNEIEHSILRKEFDEPRIHFAIVCASKSCPRLLNEAYQPQQLEKQLELQARNFINDSTKNELIAKEIRVSSIFKWFKGDFTENGTLQMFIQKYSEQNILPNAKVSYLEYDWSLNGE
;
A
#
# COMPACT_ATOMS: atom_id res chain seq x y z
N MET A 1 23.46 -55.42 -42.79
CA MET A 1 23.81 -54.07 -42.31
C MET A 1 22.62 -53.55 -41.50
N LEU A 2 22.68 -53.66 -40.17
CA LEU A 2 21.65 -53.15 -39.28
C LEU A 2 22.03 -51.75 -38.86
N VAL A 3 21.17 -50.79 -39.14
CA VAL A 3 21.32 -49.39 -38.66
C VAL A 3 20.55 -49.28 -37.36
N LEU A 4 21.26 -49.14 -36.22
CA LEU A 4 20.65 -48.79 -34.92
C LEU A 4 20.43 -47.27 -34.93
N SER A 5 19.16 -46.87 -34.88
CA SER A 5 18.78 -45.47 -34.62
C SER A 5 18.74 -45.24 -33.09
N CYS A 6 19.63 -44.41 -32.59
CA CYS A 6 19.67 -44.00 -31.18
C CYS A 6 18.76 -42.76 -31.04
N SER A 7 17.59 -42.96 -30.47
CA SER A 7 16.69 -41.85 -30.13
C SER A 7 17.10 -41.26 -28.79
N ILE A 8 17.68 -40.03 -28.81
CA ILE A 8 17.96 -39.26 -27.64
C ILE A 8 16.66 -38.61 -27.18
N ILE A 9 16.12 -39.11 -26.07
CA ILE A 9 14.99 -38.49 -25.37
C ILE A 9 15.56 -37.33 -24.53
N TRP A 10 15.26 -36.09 -24.94
CA TRP A 10 15.49 -34.93 -24.10
C TRP A 10 14.38 -34.85 -23.06
N GLU A 11 14.68 -35.28 -21.82
CA GLU A 11 13.85 -34.95 -20.67
C GLU A 11 14.01 -33.46 -20.38
N SER A 12 13.01 -32.70 -20.78
CA SER A 12 12.82 -31.32 -20.33
C SER A 12 12.47 -31.35 -18.84
N CYS A 13 13.47 -31.12 -17.98
CA CYS A 13 13.21 -30.74 -16.58
C CYS A 13 12.49 -29.40 -16.56
N ALA A 14 11.17 -29.40 -16.61
CA ALA A 14 10.39 -28.26 -16.13
C ALA A 14 10.70 -28.09 -14.63
N GLN A 15 11.57 -27.15 -14.29
CA GLN A 15 11.70 -26.69 -12.93
C GLN A 15 10.35 -26.06 -12.55
N THR A 16 9.52 -26.81 -11.84
CA THR A 16 8.42 -26.27 -11.06
C THR A 16 9.05 -25.29 -10.08
N VAL A 17 8.83 -23.99 -10.30
CA VAL A 17 9.15 -22.96 -9.32
C VAL A 17 8.35 -23.34 -8.06
N LYS A 18 9.03 -23.87 -7.05
CA LYS A 18 8.43 -24.12 -5.75
C LYS A 18 7.90 -22.79 -5.23
N SER A 19 6.61 -22.74 -4.86
CA SER A 19 6.08 -21.68 -3.99
C SER A 19 7.06 -21.51 -2.82
N SER A 20 7.39 -20.28 -2.46
CA SER A 20 8.36 -20.06 -1.40
C SER A 20 7.79 -20.61 -0.09
N ASP A 21 8.35 -21.71 0.43
CA ASP A 21 8.05 -22.24 1.77
C ASP A 21 8.70 -21.36 2.85
N CYS A 22 8.59 -20.02 2.70
CA CYS A 22 9.16 -19.09 3.65
C CYS A 22 8.14 -18.69 4.73
N ASN A 23 8.65 -18.39 5.92
CA ASN A 23 7.85 -17.75 6.96
C ASN A 23 7.60 -16.27 6.59
N PRO A 24 6.49 -15.67 7.05
CA PRO A 24 6.26 -14.24 6.88
C PRO A 24 7.46 -13.41 7.35
N PRO A 25 7.87 -12.37 6.60
CA PRO A 25 8.90 -11.44 7.04
C PRO A 25 8.54 -10.80 8.39
N ASP A 26 9.52 -10.57 9.25
CA ASP A 26 9.29 -9.89 10.54
C ASP A 26 9.14 -8.36 10.38
N HIS A 27 9.43 -7.84 9.20
CA HIS A 27 9.38 -6.43 8.83
C HIS A 27 10.26 -5.49 9.68
N SER A 28 11.20 -6.01 10.47
CA SER A 28 12.05 -5.22 11.38
C SER A 28 12.92 -4.20 10.64
N VAL A 29 13.49 -4.59 9.49
CA VAL A 29 14.27 -3.68 8.63
C VAL A 29 13.41 -2.53 8.13
N TRP A 30 12.17 -2.80 7.74
CA TRP A 30 11.23 -1.78 7.30
C TRP A 30 10.82 -0.85 8.44
N SER A 31 10.51 -1.38 9.62
CA SER A 31 10.25 -0.57 10.82
C SER A 31 11.41 0.37 11.15
N ALA A 32 12.65 -0.12 11.11
CA ALA A 32 13.82 0.70 11.37
C ALA A 32 14.00 1.83 10.34
N LEU A 33 13.74 1.55 9.06
CA LEU A 33 13.76 2.57 7.99
C LEU A 33 12.68 3.63 8.19
N LEU A 34 11.47 3.22 8.55
CA LEU A 34 10.35 4.13 8.82
C LEU A 34 10.65 5.01 10.04
N GLN A 35 11.11 4.45 11.14
CA GLN A 35 11.48 5.20 12.36
C GLN A 35 12.58 6.23 12.11
N ALA A 36 13.53 5.93 11.22
CA ALA A 36 14.62 6.84 10.89
C ALA A 36 14.22 7.98 9.93
N ASN A 37 13.21 7.75 9.08
CA ASN A 37 12.93 8.61 7.93
C ASN A 37 11.48 9.10 7.83
N VAL A 38 10.61 8.77 8.79
CA VAL A 38 9.21 9.22 8.83
C VAL A 38 8.90 9.81 10.19
N ASP A 39 8.43 11.04 10.21
CA ASP A 39 8.03 11.72 11.46
C ASP A 39 6.68 11.23 11.99
N GLU A 40 6.30 11.70 13.19
CA GLU A 40 5.04 11.30 13.86
C GLU A 40 3.78 11.73 13.08
N ASN A 41 3.89 12.70 12.18
CA ASN A 41 2.80 13.19 11.33
C ASN A 41 2.77 12.51 9.95
N GLY A 42 3.70 11.59 9.68
CA GLY A 42 3.82 10.88 8.42
C GLY A 42 4.56 11.67 7.33
N GLY A 43 5.26 12.74 7.71
CA GLY A 43 6.19 13.45 6.84
C GLY A 43 7.42 12.60 6.52
N VAL A 44 7.77 12.49 5.25
CA VAL A 44 8.81 11.58 4.76
C VAL A 44 10.09 12.33 4.42
N ASN A 45 11.20 11.94 5.02
CA ASN A 45 12.54 12.35 4.63
C ASN A 45 13.03 11.45 3.47
N TYR A 46 12.73 11.83 2.24
CA TYR A 46 13.13 11.05 1.07
C TYR A 46 14.65 11.01 0.89
N GLN A 47 15.37 12.10 1.21
CA GLN A 47 16.82 12.10 1.18
C GLN A 47 17.42 11.10 2.18
N GLY A 48 16.79 10.92 3.34
CA GLY A 48 17.18 9.90 4.31
C GLY A 48 17.01 8.50 3.75
N PHE A 49 15.90 8.22 3.07
CA PHE A 49 15.70 6.95 2.37
C PHE A 49 16.71 6.73 1.22
N VAL A 50 17.13 7.78 0.49
CA VAL A 50 18.22 7.68 -0.50
C VAL A 50 19.50 7.21 0.17
N ASN A 51 19.85 7.78 1.33
CA ASN A 51 21.03 7.41 2.09
C ASN A 51 20.96 5.96 2.61
N ASP A 52 19.76 5.49 2.97
CA ASP A 52 19.48 4.13 3.43
C ASP A 52 19.06 3.16 2.30
N SER A 53 19.23 3.53 1.03
CA SER A 53 18.73 2.79 -0.14
C SER A 53 19.17 1.32 -0.19
N SER A 54 20.35 1.01 0.31
CA SER A 54 20.84 -0.39 0.41
C SER A 54 19.95 -1.24 1.31
N LYS A 55 19.54 -0.71 2.49
CA LYS A 55 18.64 -1.41 3.42
C LYS A 55 17.24 -1.56 2.83
N LEU A 56 16.74 -0.49 2.18
CA LEU A 56 15.45 -0.55 1.48
C LEU A 56 15.48 -1.62 0.38
N ASN A 57 16.49 -1.63 -0.47
CA ASN A 57 16.61 -2.63 -1.53
C ASN A 57 16.73 -4.07 -0.99
N SER A 58 17.39 -4.27 0.15
CA SER A 58 17.45 -5.57 0.82
C SER A 58 16.05 -6.03 1.27
N TYR A 59 15.27 -5.13 1.89
CA TYR A 59 13.92 -5.42 2.31
C TYR A 59 12.98 -5.70 1.12
N LEU A 60 13.09 -4.93 0.04
CA LEU A 60 12.30 -5.17 -1.19
C LEU A 60 12.66 -6.51 -1.84
N ALA A 61 13.93 -6.91 -1.80
CA ALA A 61 14.35 -8.23 -2.28
C ALA A 61 13.80 -9.37 -1.40
N GLU A 62 13.72 -9.18 -0.09
CA GLU A 62 13.06 -10.10 0.84
C GLU A 62 11.58 -10.25 0.48
N LEU A 63 10.84 -9.14 0.34
CA LEU A 63 9.43 -9.17 -0.09
C LEU A 63 9.26 -9.89 -1.44
N SER A 64 10.16 -9.63 -2.38
CA SER A 64 10.08 -10.24 -3.72
C SER A 64 10.31 -11.75 -3.71
N SER A 65 11.10 -12.26 -2.78
CA SER A 65 11.48 -13.68 -2.68
C SER A 65 10.62 -14.47 -1.71
N CYS A 66 10.11 -13.81 -0.65
CA CYS A 66 9.25 -14.40 0.36
C CYS A 66 7.90 -13.69 0.36
N TYR A 67 6.90 -14.32 -0.22
CA TYR A 67 5.58 -13.75 -0.47
C TYR A 67 4.46 -14.67 0.04
N PRO A 68 3.23 -14.14 0.24
CA PRO A 68 2.11 -14.87 0.81
C PRO A 68 1.82 -16.19 0.09
N THR A 69 1.65 -17.24 0.89
CA THR A 69 1.22 -18.58 0.47
C THR A 69 -0.03 -18.97 1.25
N ASP A 70 -0.61 -20.14 0.93
CA ASP A 70 -1.78 -20.65 1.65
C ASP A 70 -1.50 -20.95 3.14
N ASN A 71 -0.23 -21.14 3.49
CA ASN A 71 0.18 -21.41 4.88
C ASN A 71 0.17 -20.17 5.78
N TRP A 72 0.12 -18.97 5.19
CA TRP A 72 0.06 -17.73 5.97
C TRP A 72 -1.37 -17.41 6.38
N ASN A 73 -1.58 -16.96 7.61
CA ASN A 73 -2.89 -16.47 8.04
C ASN A 73 -3.28 -15.14 7.39
N LYS A 74 -4.52 -14.70 7.63
CA LYS A 74 -5.08 -13.50 7.01
C LYS A 74 -4.30 -12.24 7.41
N GLU A 75 -3.95 -12.13 8.69
CA GLU A 75 -3.24 -10.97 9.26
C GLU A 75 -1.82 -10.87 8.72
N GLU A 76 -1.12 -12.00 8.53
CA GLU A 76 0.20 -12.06 7.92
C GLU A 76 0.17 -11.60 6.46
N LYS A 77 -0.81 -12.08 5.69
CA LYS A 77 -1.01 -11.67 4.30
C LYS A 77 -1.33 -10.18 4.19
N LEU A 78 -2.25 -9.68 5.02
CA LEU A 78 -2.68 -8.29 4.98
C LEU A 78 -1.54 -7.35 5.39
N ALA A 79 -0.82 -7.63 6.47
CA ALA A 79 0.34 -6.85 6.89
C ALA A 79 1.43 -6.82 5.82
N TYR A 80 1.73 -7.98 5.21
CA TYR A 80 2.68 -8.07 4.10
C TYR A 80 2.30 -7.14 2.94
N TRP A 81 1.05 -7.20 2.45
CA TRP A 81 0.64 -6.43 1.29
C TRP A 81 0.58 -4.92 1.56
N ILE A 82 0.20 -4.50 2.77
CA ILE A 82 0.26 -3.08 3.17
C ILE A 82 1.72 -2.59 3.19
N ASN A 83 2.62 -3.35 3.82
CA ASN A 83 4.04 -3.00 3.87
C ASN A 83 4.68 -3.01 2.48
N ALA A 84 4.34 -3.97 1.63
CA ALA A 84 4.83 -4.04 0.25
C ALA A 84 4.39 -2.82 -0.55
N TYR A 85 3.10 -2.46 -0.52
CA TYR A 85 2.60 -1.25 -1.19
C TYR A 85 3.40 0.00 -0.77
N ASN A 86 3.53 0.22 0.55
CA ASN A 86 4.20 1.40 1.08
C ASN A 86 5.71 1.41 0.73
N ALA A 87 6.40 0.29 0.87
CA ALA A 87 7.83 0.20 0.57
C ALA A 87 8.11 0.38 -0.94
N PHE A 88 7.30 -0.22 -1.81
CA PHE A 88 7.42 -0.02 -3.25
C PHE A 88 7.00 1.40 -3.67
N THR A 89 6.04 2.04 -3.00
CA THR A 89 5.72 3.46 -3.24
C THR A 89 6.92 4.35 -2.91
N ILE A 90 7.58 4.16 -1.76
CA ILE A 90 8.83 4.88 -1.44
C ILE A 90 9.88 4.61 -2.52
N LYS A 91 10.10 3.34 -2.89
CA LYS A 91 11.06 2.99 -3.96
C LYS A 91 10.75 3.72 -5.27
N LEU A 92 9.49 3.76 -5.67
CA LEU A 92 9.08 4.45 -6.89
C LEU A 92 9.42 5.94 -6.84
N ILE A 93 9.15 6.62 -5.71
CA ILE A 93 9.56 8.02 -5.54
C ILE A 93 11.07 8.16 -5.64
N LEU A 94 11.87 7.31 -4.96
CA LEU A 94 13.33 7.39 -4.97
C LEU A 94 13.94 7.20 -6.36
N ASP A 95 13.34 6.37 -7.21
CA ASP A 95 13.81 6.13 -8.58
C ASP A 95 13.71 7.37 -9.47
N TYR A 96 12.87 8.33 -9.08
CA TYR A 96 12.64 9.58 -9.82
C TYR A 96 12.95 10.84 -9.00
N TYR A 97 13.48 10.67 -7.79
CA TYR A 97 13.76 11.80 -6.89
C TYR A 97 14.87 12.71 -7.45
N PRO A 98 14.74 14.05 -7.36
CA PRO A 98 13.63 14.79 -6.73
C PRO A 98 12.41 14.97 -7.67
N VAL A 99 11.20 14.79 -7.11
CA VAL A 99 9.93 15.08 -7.78
C VAL A 99 9.04 15.91 -6.85
N GLN A 100 8.11 16.70 -7.41
CA GLN A 100 7.18 17.50 -6.62
C GLN A 100 5.89 16.74 -6.29
N SER A 101 5.60 15.68 -7.05
CA SER A 101 4.42 14.84 -6.92
C SER A 101 4.69 13.47 -7.51
N ILE A 102 4.08 12.43 -6.96
CA ILE A 102 4.07 11.11 -7.59
C ILE A 102 3.51 11.16 -9.01
N LYS A 103 2.60 12.08 -9.30
CA LYS A 103 2.00 12.30 -10.63
C LYS A 103 2.96 12.88 -11.67
N ASP A 104 4.11 13.38 -11.27
CA ASP A 104 5.15 13.84 -12.19
C ASP A 104 5.91 12.68 -12.83
N ILE A 105 5.83 11.49 -12.22
CA ILE A 105 6.40 10.26 -12.73
C ILE A 105 5.54 9.78 -13.91
N LYS A 106 6.11 9.87 -15.12
CA LYS A 106 5.42 9.48 -16.35
C LYS A 106 6.17 8.35 -17.04
N ARG A 107 5.48 7.24 -17.24
CA ARG A 107 5.96 6.10 -18.02
C ARG A 107 4.79 5.50 -18.79
N GLY A 108 5.05 5.01 -19.99
CA GLY A 108 4.01 4.42 -20.84
C GLY A 108 3.30 5.45 -21.74
N ILE A 109 2.06 5.15 -22.12
CA ILE A 109 1.28 5.98 -23.06
C ILE A 109 0.62 7.12 -22.29
N PRO A 110 0.89 8.40 -22.64
CA PRO A 110 0.26 9.54 -21.99
C PRO A 110 -1.27 9.42 -22.00
N PHE A 111 -1.92 9.82 -20.90
CA PHE A 111 -3.38 9.79 -20.68
C PHE A 111 -4.03 8.39 -20.61
N VAL A 112 -3.28 7.30 -20.83
CA VAL A 112 -3.79 5.92 -20.75
C VAL A 112 -3.30 5.25 -19.47
N ASN A 113 -2.01 5.41 -19.15
CA ASN A 113 -1.41 4.81 -17.96
C ASN A 113 -1.21 5.86 -16.87
N SER A 114 -1.58 5.52 -15.65
CA SER A 114 -1.23 6.26 -14.45
C SER A 114 0.14 5.83 -13.92
N VAL A 115 0.70 6.56 -12.96
CA VAL A 115 1.94 6.17 -12.29
C VAL A 115 1.78 4.83 -11.55
N TRP A 116 0.58 4.52 -11.10
CA TRP A 116 0.27 3.27 -10.40
C TRP A 116 0.20 2.04 -11.30
N ASP A 117 0.08 2.21 -12.63
CA ASP A 117 0.10 1.14 -13.65
C ASP A 117 1.53 0.82 -14.14
N ILE A 118 2.56 1.42 -13.54
CA ILE A 118 3.95 1.13 -13.92
C ILE A 118 4.39 -0.20 -13.32
N GLU A 119 4.57 -1.22 -14.14
CA GLU A 119 5.23 -2.47 -13.73
C GLU A 119 6.72 -2.22 -13.49
N PHE A 120 7.15 -2.10 -12.22
CA PHE A 120 8.55 -1.80 -11.90
C PHE A 120 9.19 -2.75 -10.89
N PHE A 121 8.42 -3.67 -10.31
CA PHE A 121 8.92 -4.66 -9.36
C PHE A 121 8.37 -6.06 -9.66
N LYS A 122 8.84 -7.05 -8.90
CA LYS A 122 8.35 -8.42 -8.97
C LYS A 122 8.08 -8.96 -7.57
N ILE A 123 7.05 -9.78 -7.45
CA ILE A 123 6.80 -10.65 -6.31
C ILE A 123 6.82 -12.08 -6.84
N GLY A 124 7.77 -12.89 -6.39
CA GLY A 124 8.06 -14.17 -7.02
C GLY A 124 8.44 -14.00 -8.50
N SER A 125 7.72 -14.67 -9.39
CA SER A 125 7.90 -14.55 -10.84
C SER A 125 7.02 -13.49 -11.50
N ALA A 126 5.98 -13.00 -10.78
CA ALA A 126 5.01 -12.05 -11.31
C ALA A 126 5.59 -10.64 -11.35
N LYS A 127 5.49 -9.97 -12.49
CA LYS A 127 5.68 -8.52 -12.57
C LYS A 127 4.43 -7.86 -12.03
N MET A 128 4.61 -6.80 -11.25
CA MET A 128 3.52 -6.12 -10.55
C MET A 128 3.68 -4.61 -10.61
N ASP A 129 2.56 -3.94 -10.43
CA ASP A 129 2.43 -2.52 -10.19
C ASP A 129 1.67 -2.25 -8.87
N LEU A 130 1.54 -0.98 -8.50
CA LEU A 130 0.87 -0.61 -7.25
C LEU A 130 -0.66 -0.83 -7.32
N ASN A 131 -1.27 -0.61 -8.49
CA ASN A 131 -2.71 -0.87 -8.68
C ASN A 131 -3.05 -2.35 -8.47
N GLU A 132 -2.17 -3.26 -8.87
CA GLU A 132 -2.40 -4.69 -8.66
C GLU A 132 -2.43 -5.04 -7.17
N ILE A 133 -1.51 -4.49 -6.37
CA ILE A 133 -1.55 -4.68 -4.91
C ILE A 133 -2.84 -4.08 -4.33
N GLU A 134 -3.19 -2.83 -4.69
CA GLU A 134 -4.35 -2.16 -4.11
C GLU A 134 -5.67 -2.77 -4.60
N HIS A 135 -5.87 -2.84 -5.92
CA HIS A 135 -7.17 -3.14 -6.49
C HIS A 135 -7.42 -4.62 -6.72
N SER A 136 -6.38 -5.42 -6.98
CA SER A 136 -6.54 -6.84 -7.27
C SER A 136 -6.33 -7.73 -6.05
N ILE A 137 -5.57 -7.27 -5.05
CA ILE A 137 -5.27 -8.03 -3.85
C ILE A 137 -5.95 -7.41 -2.63
N LEU A 138 -5.50 -6.24 -2.15
CA LEU A 138 -5.97 -5.68 -0.89
C LEU A 138 -7.50 -5.48 -0.87
N ARG A 139 -8.07 -4.92 -1.92
CA ARG A 139 -9.52 -4.62 -1.98
C ARG A 139 -10.40 -5.83 -2.32
N LYS A 140 -9.85 -6.88 -2.95
CA LYS A 140 -10.65 -8.06 -3.37
C LYS A 140 -10.54 -9.22 -2.41
N GLU A 141 -9.36 -9.41 -1.80
CA GLU A 141 -9.11 -10.56 -0.94
C GLU A 141 -9.40 -10.26 0.54
N PHE A 142 -9.49 -8.95 0.89
CA PHE A 142 -9.69 -8.53 2.27
C PHE A 142 -10.91 -7.60 2.35
N ASP A 143 -11.90 -7.99 3.15
CA ASP A 143 -13.01 -7.12 3.55
C ASP A 143 -12.53 -6.22 4.70
N GLU A 144 -11.73 -5.17 4.34
CA GLU A 144 -11.07 -4.30 5.29
C GLU A 144 -10.92 -2.86 4.73
N PRO A 145 -11.96 -2.02 4.84
CA PRO A 145 -11.92 -0.67 4.28
C PRO A 145 -10.85 0.25 4.90
N ARG A 146 -10.31 -0.08 6.09
CA ARG A 146 -9.24 0.70 6.73
C ARG A 146 -7.90 0.60 6.00
N ILE A 147 -7.76 -0.30 5.02
CA ILE A 147 -6.58 -0.33 4.14
C ILE A 147 -6.34 1.03 3.48
N HIS A 148 -7.41 1.76 3.15
CA HIS A 148 -7.32 3.08 2.54
C HIS A 148 -6.71 4.16 3.45
N PHE A 149 -6.51 3.86 4.73
CA PHE A 149 -5.79 4.71 5.70
C PHE A 149 -4.41 4.15 6.04
N ALA A 150 -4.07 2.96 5.52
CA ALA A 150 -2.82 2.25 5.77
C ALA A 150 -1.85 2.31 4.59
N ILE A 151 -2.35 2.33 3.36
CA ILE A 151 -1.54 2.48 2.15
C ILE A 151 -1.42 3.95 1.76
N VAL A 152 -0.22 4.37 1.34
CA VAL A 152 0.11 5.79 1.16
C VAL A 152 0.65 6.05 -0.24
N CYS A 153 0.01 6.97 -0.96
CA CYS A 153 0.38 7.36 -2.33
C CYS A 153 1.38 8.53 -2.40
N ALA A 154 2.17 8.73 -1.35
CA ALA A 154 3.21 9.76 -1.27
C ALA A 154 2.72 11.22 -1.47
N SER A 155 1.45 11.53 -1.20
CA SER A 155 0.92 12.89 -1.33
C SER A 155 0.52 13.50 0.00
N LYS A 156 0.48 14.85 0.08
CA LYS A 156 0.08 15.58 1.29
C LYS A 156 -1.33 15.25 1.76
N SER A 157 -2.26 14.98 0.83
CA SER A 157 -3.64 14.61 1.19
C SER A 157 -3.82 13.12 1.51
N CYS A 158 -2.79 12.28 1.35
CA CYS A 158 -2.80 10.89 1.82
C CYS A 158 -3.00 10.79 3.34
N PRO A 159 -3.45 9.65 3.83
CA PRO A 159 -3.19 9.26 5.20
C PRO A 159 -1.69 9.35 5.53
N ARG A 160 -1.38 9.53 6.80
CA ARG A 160 0.02 9.55 7.22
C ARG A 160 0.67 8.18 7.00
N LEU A 161 1.88 8.15 6.49
CA LEU A 161 2.69 6.95 6.52
C LEU A 161 3.02 6.63 7.99
N LEU A 162 2.67 5.43 8.44
CA LEU A 162 2.99 5.01 9.79
C LEU A 162 4.51 4.85 9.93
N ASN A 163 5.10 5.37 11.00
CA ASN A 163 6.54 5.31 11.25
C ASN A 163 7.01 3.96 11.83
N GLU A 164 6.22 2.92 11.67
CA GLU A 164 6.54 1.53 11.95
C GLU A 164 5.89 0.62 10.90
N ALA A 165 6.41 -0.58 10.70
CA ALA A 165 5.80 -1.56 9.82
C ALA A 165 4.50 -2.10 10.43
N TYR A 166 3.54 -2.44 9.57
CA TYR A 166 2.37 -3.21 10.00
C TYR A 166 2.80 -4.61 10.41
N GLN A 167 2.36 -5.03 11.60
CA GLN A 167 2.70 -6.32 12.19
C GLN A 167 1.42 -7.15 12.37
N PRO A 168 1.41 -8.44 11.99
CA PRO A 168 0.23 -9.28 12.11
C PRO A 168 -0.42 -9.24 13.49
N GLN A 169 0.41 -9.28 14.55
CA GLN A 169 -0.04 -9.31 15.94
C GLN A 169 -0.58 -7.96 16.46
N GLN A 170 -0.30 -6.86 15.73
CA GLN A 170 -0.73 -5.51 16.08
C GLN A 170 -1.66 -4.90 15.02
N LEU A 171 -1.94 -5.63 13.95
CA LEU A 171 -2.60 -5.13 12.74
C LEU A 171 -3.93 -4.45 13.04
N GLU A 172 -4.78 -5.05 13.85
CA GLU A 172 -6.07 -4.48 14.25
C GLU A 172 -5.90 -3.13 14.94
N LYS A 173 -4.96 -3.04 15.90
CA LYS A 173 -4.66 -1.81 16.61
C LYS A 173 -4.08 -0.74 15.68
N GLN A 174 -3.19 -1.12 14.76
CA GLN A 174 -2.57 -0.20 13.82
C GLN A 174 -3.60 0.35 12.81
N LEU A 175 -4.49 -0.50 12.28
CA LEU A 175 -5.56 -0.08 11.38
C LEU A 175 -6.59 0.82 12.09
N GLU A 176 -6.97 0.49 13.32
CA GLU A 176 -7.86 1.33 14.13
C GLU A 176 -7.23 2.71 14.39
N LEU A 177 -5.96 2.75 14.76
CA LEU A 177 -5.22 3.99 15.00
C LEU A 177 -5.17 4.87 13.73
N GLN A 178 -4.85 4.27 12.59
CA GLN A 178 -4.76 5.00 11.31
C GLN A 178 -6.13 5.53 10.88
N ALA A 179 -7.20 4.76 11.07
CA ALA A 179 -8.55 5.22 10.77
C ALA A 179 -8.95 6.42 11.65
N ARG A 180 -8.69 6.35 12.96
CA ARG A 180 -8.96 7.46 13.89
C ARG A 180 -8.13 8.69 13.56
N ASN A 181 -6.82 8.52 13.33
CA ASN A 181 -5.95 9.63 12.98
C ASN A 181 -6.39 10.33 11.68
N PHE A 182 -6.69 9.56 10.64
CA PHE A 182 -7.09 10.13 9.37
C PHE A 182 -8.45 10.84 9.43
N ILE A 183 -9.43 10.22 10.08
CA ILE A 183 -10.79 10.79 10.16
C ILE A 183 -10.81 12.06 11.01
N ASN A 184 -10.05 12.12 12.10
CA ASN A 184 -10.02 13.29 12.99
C ASN A 184 -8.95 14.34 12.61
N ASP A 185 -8.19 14.12 11.54
CA ASP A 185 -7.26 15.10 11.01
C ASP A 185 -8.02 16.25 10.32
N SER A 186 -8.05 17.41 10.95
CA SER A 186 -8.75 18.60 10.44
C SER A 186 -8.19 19.16 9.14
N THR A 187 -6.97 18.74 8.74
CA THR A 187 -6.38 19.09 7.43
C THR A 187 -6.90 18.20 6.31
N LYS A 188 -7.52 17.08 6.63
CA LYS A 188 -8.05 16.07 5.71
C LYS A 188 -9.58 16.02 5.71
N ASN A 189 -10.23 16.38 6.84
CA ASN A 189 -11.66 16.26 7.01
C ASN A 189 -12.18 17.39 7.91
N GLU A 190 -13.27 18.01 7.52
CA GLU A 190 -14.01 19.00 8.30
C GLU A 190 -15.31 18.36 8.77
N LEU A 191 -15.36 17.93 10.02
CA LEU A 191 -16.48 17.18 10.57
C LEU A 191 -17.36 18.07 11.45
N ILE A 192 -18.54 18.42 10.95
CA ILE A 192 -19.58 19.15 11.67
C ILE A 192 -20.83 18.28 11.73
N ALA A 193 -21.58 18.31 12.84
CA ALA A 193 -22.70 17.39 13.07
C ALA A 193 -23.69 17.23 11.89
N LYS A 194 -24.01 18.33 11.18
CA LYS A 194 -24.98 18.34 10.09
C LYS A 194 -24.37 18.34 8.69
N GLU A 195 -23.06 18.57 8.57
CA GLU A 195 -22.35 18.67 7.32
C GLU A 195 -20.90 18.23 7.50
N ILE A 196 -20.45 17.33 6.65
CA ILE A 196 -19.08 16.85 6.62
C ILE A 196 -18.46 17.11 5.27
N ARG A 197 -17.25 17.68 5.27
CA ARG A 197 -16.42 17.85 4.09
C ARG A 197 -15.21 16.94 4.27
N VAL A 198 -15.16 15.88 3.50
CA VAL A 198 -14.21 14.79 3.74
C VAL A 198 -13.24 14.62 2.59
N SER A 199 -12.12 13.96 2.84
CA SER A 199 -11.13 13.63 1.82
C SER A 199 -11.75 12.97 0.59
N SER A 200 -11.21 13.27 -0.58
CA SER A 200 -11.57 12.64 -1.85
C SER A 200 -11.37 11.11 -1.86
N ILE A 201 -10.59 10.54 -0.95
CA ILE A 201 -10.48 9.08 -0.74
C ILE A 201 -11.85 8.45 -0.51
N PHE A 202 -12.70 9.08 0.31
CA PHE A 202 -14.06 8.60 0.55
C PHE A 202 -14.97 8.64 -0.68
N LYS A 203 -14.66 9.49 -1.67
CA LYS A 203 -15.35 9.53 -2.96
C LYS A 203 -14.87 8.41 -3.88
N TRP A 204 -13.56 8.24 -4.00
CA TRP A 204 -12.96 7.28 -4.92
C TRP A 204 -13.29 5.85 -4.51
N PHE A 205 -13.24 5.56 -3.22
CA PHE A 205 -13.45 4.23 -2.65
C PHE A 205 -14.80 4.11 -1.91
N LYS A 206 -15.79 4.89 -2.33
CA LYS A 206 -17.11 4.94 -1.67
C LYS A 206 -17.71 3.56 -1.44
N GLY A 207 -17.60 2.66 -2.42
CA GLY A 207 -18.14 1.29 -2.32
C GLY A 207 -17.61 0.57 -1.09
N ASP A 208 -16.30 0.59 -0.89
CA ASP A 208 -15.62 -0.12 0.20
C ASP A 208 -16.04 0.43 1.59
N PHE A 209 -16.27 1.74 1.69
CA PHE A 209 -16.71 2.37 2.95
C PHE A 209 -18.22 2.24 3.22
N THR A 210 -19.02 1.86 2.24
CA THR A 210 -20.48 1.84 2.36
C THR A 210 -21.08 0.46 2.16
N GLU A 211 -20.29 -0.59 2.12
CA GLU A 211 -20.76 -1.97 1.98
C GLU A 211 -21.73 -2.37 3.10
N ASN A 212 -21.41 -1.96 4.33
CA ASN A 212 -22.17 -2.30 5.54
C ASN A 212 -22.94 -1.10 6.12
N GLY A 213 -23.26 -0.07 5.31
CA GLY A 213 -24.03 1.08 5.78
C GLY A 213 -23.77 2.36 5.01
N THR A 214 -23.99 3.50 5.67
CA THR A 214 -23.74 4.81 5.06
C THR A 214 -22.32 5.29 5.37
N LEU A 215 -21.79 6.20 4.54
CA LEU A 215 -20.50 6.82 4.80
C LEU A 215 -20.48 7.56 6.16
N GLN A 216 -21.60 8.20 6.53
CA GLN A 216 -21.73 8.85 7.84
C GLN A 216 -21.58 7.86 8.99
N MET A 217 -22.15 6.67 8.88
CA MET A 217 -22.01 5.61 9.89
C MET A 217 -20.56 5.14 9.98
N PHE A 218 -19.90 4.94 8.84
CA PHE A 218 -18.50 4.54 8.81
C PHE A 218 -17.61 5.61 9.48
N ILE A 219 -17.76 6.88 9.11
CA ILE A 219 -16.98 7.98 9.69
C ILE A 219 -17.28 8.13 11.19
N GLN A 220 -18.55 8.02 11.60
CA GLN A 220 -18.94 8.14 13.02
C GLN A 220 -18.26 7.08 13.89
N LYS A 221 -18.01 5.89 13.37
CA LYS A 221 -17.32 4.81 14.12
C LYS A 221 -15.94 5.26 14.65
N TYR A 222 -15.24 6.12 13.93
CA TYR A 222 -13.88 6.55 14.24
C TYR A 222 -13.79 8.03 14.65
N SER A 223 -14.84 8.82 14.41
CA SER A 223 -14.87 10.25 14.66
C SER A 223 -14.99 10.55 16.16
N GLU A 224 -14.29 11.59 16.61
CA GLU A 224 -14.47 12.21 17.92
C GLU A 224 -15.66 13.17 17.93
N GLN A 225 -16.14 13.59 16.75
CA GLN A 225 -17.29 14.46 16.58
C GLN A 225 -18.57 13.64 16.44
N ASN A 226 -19.68 14.16 16.97
CA ASN A 226 -20.99 13.55 16.75
C ASN A 226 -21.54 13.94 15.37
N ILE A 227 -21.63 12.98 14.45
CA ILE A 227 -22.10 13.16 13.07
C ILE A 227 -23.51 12.60 12.96
N LEU A 228 -24.45 13.43 12.49
CA LEU A 228 -25.83 12.99 12.30
C LEU A 228 -25.92 12.03 11.11
N PRO A 229 -26.79 11.00 11.17
CA PRO A 229 -26.95 10.02 10.08
C PRO A 229 -27.33 10.63 8.72
N ASN A 230 -27.94 11.82 8.74
CA ASN A 230 -28.37 12.57 7.56
C ASN A 230 -27.47 13.78 7.26
N ALA A 231 -26.26 13.85 7.85
CA ALA A 231 -25.30 14.91 7.56
C ALA A 231 -25.02 14.99 6.05
N LYS A 232 -24.98 16.22 5.52
CA LYS A 232 -24.60 16.45 4.13
C LYS A 232 -23.12 16.06 3.95
N VAL A 233 -22.82 15.40 2.84
CA VAL A 233 -21.45 14.98 2.50
C VAL A 233 -20.98 15.76 1.29
N SER A 234 -19.79 16.37 1.40
CA SER A 234 -19.04 16.94 0.29
C SER A 234 -17.58 16.52 0.40
N TYR A 235 -16.80 16.77 -0.65
CA TYR A 235 -15.44 16.28 -0.74
C TYR A 235 -14.48 17.43 -0.91
N LEU A 236 -13.34 17.36 -0.18
CA LEU A 236 -12.25 18.31 -0.28
C LEU A 236 -11.41 18.04 -1.55
N GLU A 237 -10.78 19.09 -2.05
CA GLU A 237 -9.75 18.94 -3.08
C GLU A 237 -8.57 18.14 -2.53
N TYR A 238 -7.88 17.43 -3.43
CA TYR A 238 -6.79 16.55 -3.07
C TYR A 238 -5.47 17.16 -3.48
N ASP A 239 -4.62 17.47 -2.50
CA ASP A 239 -3.26 17.96 -2.71
C ASP A 239 -2.33 16.80 -3.02
N TRP A 240 -1.89 16.74 -4.27
CA TRP A 240 -0.97 15.73 -4.79
C TRP A 240 0.51 16.08 -4.59
N SER A 241 0.82 17.22 -3.97
CA SER A 241 2.21 17.57 -3.62
C SER A 241 2.81 16.46 -2.73
N LEU A 242 4.09 16.24 -2.87
CA LEU A 242 4.81 15.20 -2.13
C LEU A 242 4.66 15.42 -0.60
N ASN A 243 4.48 14.33 0.14
CA ASN A 243 4.27 14.33 1.60
C ASN A 243 5.57 14.45 2.42
N GLY A 244 6.64 14.96 1.84
CA GLY A 244 7.95 15.12 2.48
C GLY A 244 8.92 15.96 1.66
N GLU A 245 10.18 16.00 2.10
CA GLU A 245 11.30 16.72 1.48
C GLU A 245 12.36 15.76 0.96
#